data_5506316b4df3420d39639cd927bcfa6f
#
_entry.id   5506316b4df3420d39639cd927bcfa6f
#
_cell.length_a   1.000
_cell.length_b   1.000
_cell.length_c   1.000
_cell.angle_alpha   90.00
_cell.angle_beta   90.00
_cell.angle_gamma   90.00
#
_symmetry.space_group_name_H-M   'P 1'
#
loop_
_entity.id
_entity.type
_entity.pdbx_description
1 polymer ?
#
loop_
_entity_poly.entity_id
_entity_poly.type
_entity_poly.pdbx_seq_one_letter_code
_entity_poly.pdbx_strand_id
1 'polypeptide(L)'
;MDVSISSSGIQVSQRLEEATRTKVGKLNRYLSGIDHAAVRFSEEKNPRIAEPDICEVTLEGRGYHIRSRVNGPTPFAALDRAIAKLERQLRRTKTRRVDRQQQSQHRQAS
;
A
#
# COMPACT_ATOMS: atom_id res chain seq x y z
N MET A 1 -9.91 5.20 -7.92
CA MET A 1 -8.50 4.77 -7.82
C MET A 1 -8.22 3.69 -8.85
N ASP A 2 -7.25 3.92 -9.69
CA ASP A 2 -6.79 2.92 -10.65
C ASP A 2 -5.79 2.00 -9.98
N VAL A 3 -5.93 0.69 -10.21
CA VAL A 3 -5.01 -0.31 -9.66
C VAL A 3 -4.31 -1.01 -10.82
N SER A 4 -2.99 -0.91 -10.88
CA SER A 4 -2.19 -1.67 -11.84
C SER A 4 -1.42 -2.76 -11.10
N ILE A 5 -1.36 -3.94 -11.71
CA ILE A 5 -0.69 -5.10 -11.13
C ILE A 5 0.35 -5.58 -12.12
N SER A 6 1.58 -5.72 -11.65
CA SER A 6 2.69 -6.24 -12.44
C SER A 6 3.45 -7.31 -11.67
N SER A 7 4.27 -8.08 -12.36
CA SER A 7 5.06 -9.11 -11.73
C SER A 7 6.39 -9.29 -12.45
N SER A 8 7.36 -9.81 -11.73
CA SER A 8 8.68 -10.14 -12.25
C SER A 8 9.12 -11.46 -11.65
N GLY A 9 9.33 -12.47 -12.50
CA GLY A 9 9.77 -13.80 -12.09
C GLY A 9 8.71 -14.71 -11.48
N ILE A 10 7.48 -14.22 -11.34
CA ILE A 10 6.34 -15.03 -10.88
C ILE A 10 5.12 -14.74 -11.75
N GLN A 11 4.16 -15.67 -11.72
CA GLN A 11 2.87 -15.47 -12.38
C GLN A 11 1.84 -15.04 -11.34
N VAL A 12 1.04 -14.03 -11.70
CA VAL A 12 -0.07 -13.59 -10.87
C VAL A 12 -1.32 -14.34 -11.32
N SER A 13 -1.83 -15.20 -10.44
CA SER A 13 -3.07 -15.92 -10.69
C SER A 13 -4.25 -14.96 -10.68
N GLN A 14 -5.36 -15.36 -11.30
CA GLN A 14 -6.60 -14.59 -11.26
C GLN A 14 -7.04 -14.35 -9.80
N ARG A 15 -6.90 -15.36 -8.96
CA ARG A 15 -7.25 -15.28 -7.55
C ARG A 15 -6.43 -14.23 -6.80
N LEU A 16 -5.12 -14.19 -7.08
CA LEU A 16 -4.23 -13.18 -6.49
C LEU A 16 -4.57 -11.79 -7.01
N GLU A 17 -4.86 -11.66 -8.30
CA GLU A 17 -5.27 -10.39 -8.89
C GLU A 17 -6.54 -9.84 -8.24
N GLU A 18 -7.56 -10.68 -8.09
CA GLU A 18 -8.82 -10.30 -7.47
C GLU A 18 -8.63 -9.89 -6.01
N ALA A 19 -7.85 -10.68 -5.25
CA ALA A 19 -7.53 -10.35 -3.87
C ALA A 19 -6.80 -9.01 -3.77
N THR A 20 -5.87 -8.76 -4.67
CA THR A 20 -5.11 -7.50 -4.72
C THR A 20 -6.03 -6.31 -4.96
N ARG A 21 -6.89 -6.40 -5.96
CA ARG A 21 -7.81 -5.30 -6.29
C ARG A 21 -8.77 -5.01 -5.16
N THR A 22 -9.30 -6.04 -4.51
CA THR A 22 -10.22 -5.90 -3.39
C THR A 22 -9.54 -5.24 -2.19
N LYS A 23 -8.37 -5.74 -1.81
CA LYS A 23 -7.66 -5.26 -0.62
C LYS A 23 -7.09 -3.84 -0.81
N VAL A 24 -6.51 -3.58 -1.97
CA VAL A 24 -5.98 -2.25 -2.29
C VAL A 24 -7.12 -1.23 -2.39
N GLY A 25 -8.24 -1.62 -2.99
CA GLY A 25 -9.42 -0.74 -3.10
C GLY A 25 -9.94 -0.26 -1.75
N LYS A 26 -9.81 -1.07 -0.71
CA LYS A 26 -10.23 -0.69 0.64
C LYS A 26 -9.37 0.40 1.28
N LEU A 27 -8.16 0.62 0.78
CA LEU A 27 -7.28 1.67 1.31
C LEU A 27 -7.85 3.07 1.07
N ASN A 28 -8.73 3.22 0.09
CA ASN A 28 -9.35 4.50 -0.22
C ASN A 28 -10.18 5.07 0.94
N ARG A 29 -10.60 4.21 1.89
CA ARG A 29 -11.34 4.65 3.10
C ARG A 29 -10.48 5.48 4.06
N TYR A 30 -9.16 5.26 4.06
CA TYR A 30 -8.24 5.93 4.99
C TYR A 30 -7.82 7.31 4.48
N LEU A 31 -7.80 7.49 3.18
CA LEU A 31 -7.33 8.74 2.58
C LEU A 31 -8.02 8.93 1.23
N SER A 32 -8.84 9.97 1.13
CA SER A 32 -9.45 10.35 -0.14
C SER A 32 -8.38 10.96 -1.05
N GLY A 33 -8.59 10.86 -2.36
CA GLY A 33 -7.67 11.45 -3.33
C GLY A 33 -6.49 10.58 -3.71
N ILE A 34 -6.55 9.27 -3.42
CA ILE A 34 -5.61 8.31 -4.01
C ILE A 34 -6.04 8.08 -5.46
N ASP A 35 -5.23 8.51 -6.41
CA ASP A 35 -5.55 8.39 -7.83
C ASP A 35 -5.13 7.05 -8.40
N HIS A 36 -3.98 6.54 -7.97
CA HIS A 36 -3.38 5.34 -8.54
C HIS A 36 -2.68 4.49 -7.48
N ALA A 37 -2.83 3.17 -7.62
CA ALA A 37 -2.10 2.19 -6.83
C ALA A 37 -1.38 1.24 -7.79
N ALA A 38 -0.07 1.14 -7.67
CA ALA A 38 0.74 0.19 -8.43
C ALA A 38 1.19 -0.93 -7.51
N VAL A 39 0.86 -2.17 -7.85
CA VAL A 39 1.24 -3.35 -7.08
C VAL A 39 2.17 -4.20 -7.92
N ARG A 40 3.32 -4.53 -7.37
CA ARG A 40 4.30 -5.38 -8.03
C ARG A 40 4.62 -6.59 -7.18
N PHE A 41 4.50 -7.76 -7.76
CA PHE A 41 4.91 -9.02 -7.15
C PHE A 41 6.24 -9.47 -7.77
N SER A 42 7.15 -9.90 -6.93
CA SER A 42 8.43 -10.46 -7.37
C SER A 42 8.89 -11.53 -6.40
N GLU A 43 9.99 -12.16 -6.75
CA GLU A 43 10.56 -13.24 -5.95
C GLU A 43 12.04 -12.98 -5.74
N GLU A 44 12.47 -13.13 -4.49
CA GLU A 44 13.89 -13.10 -4.14
C GLU A 44 14.54 -14.40 -4.59
N LYS A 45 15.60 -14.30 -5.38
CA LYS A 45 16.27 -15.47 -5.96
C LYS A 45 17.28 -16.15 -5.01
N ASN A 46 17.60 -15.51 -3.89
CA ASN A 46 18.54 -16.09 -2.92
C ASN A 46 17.88 -17.26 -2.19
N PRO A 47 18.38 -18.52 -2.35
CA PRO A 47 17.74 -19.68 -1.74
C PRO A 47 17.82 -19.71 -0.21
N ARG A 48 18.62 -18.84 0.40
CA ARG A 48 18.75 -18.76 1.86
C ARG A 48 17.64 -17.95 2.52
N ILE A 49 16.83 -17.25 1.72
CA ILE A 49 15.74 -16.42 2.26
C ILE A 49 14.50 -17.27 2.44
N ALA A 50 14.01 -17.34 3.69
CA ALA A 50 12.84 -18.13 4.05
C ALA A 50 11.53 -17.53 3.52
N GLU A 51 11.50 -16.22 3.25
CA GLU A 51 10.32 -15.53 2.75
C GLU A 51 10.68 -14.86 1.42
N PRO A 52 10.61 -15.64 0.30
CA PRO A 52 11.10 -15.16 -0.99
C PRO A 52 10.13 -14.26 -1.73
N ASP A 53 8.85 -14.28 -1.41
CA ASP A 53 7.86 -13.52 -2.14
C ASP A 53 7.84 -12.07 -1.68
N ILE A 54 7.90 -11.16 -2.64
CA ILE A 54 7.95 -9.72 -2.39
C ILE A 54 6.69 -9.09 -2.95
N CYS A 55 6.05 -8.23 -2.17
CA CYS A 55 4.97 -7.36 -2.62
C CYS A 55 5.36 -5.91 -2.39
N GLU A 56 5.29 -5.13 -3.45
CA GLU A 56 5.56 -3.70 -3.41
C GLU A 56 4.31 -2.97 -3.85
N VAL A 57 3.82 -2.06 -3.02
CA VAL A 57 2.65 -1.24 -3.32
C VAL A 57 3.03 0.23 -3.26
N THR A 58 2.73 0.96 -4.32
CA THR A 58 2.94 2.40 -4.40
C THR A 58 1.59 3.08 -4.58
N LEU A 59 1.27 4.00 -3.68
CA LEU A 59 0.05 4.80 -3.75
C LEU A 59 0.43 6.22 -4.16
N GLU A 60 -0.25 6.75 -5.16
CA GLU A 60 -0.03 8.10 -5.66
C GLU A 60 -1.35 8.87 -5.71
N GLY A 61 -1.29 10.12 -5.32
CA GLY A 61 -2.40 11.05 -5.36
C GLY A 61 -1.90 12.46 -5.17
N ARG A 62 -2.80 13.42 -5.03
CA ARG A 62 -2.43 14.81 -4.80
C ARG A 62 -1.70 14.96 -3.46
N GLY A 63 -0.41 15.29 -3.54
CA GLY A 63 0.40 15.54 -2.36
C GLY A 63 0.86 14.29 -1.64
N TYR A 64 0.65 13.09 -2.21
CA TYR A 64 1.19 11.87 -1.60
C TYR A 64 1.90 10.98 -2.58
N HIS A 65 2.94 10.37 -2.06
CA HIS A 65 3.63 9.26 -2.70
C HIS A 65 4.04 8.32 -1.56
N ILE A 66 3.30 7.24 -1.41
CA ILE A 66 3.50 6.30 -0.30
C ILE A 66 3.83 4.93 -0.87
N ARG A 67 4.90 4.35 -0.36
CA ARG A 67 5.40 3.07 -0.85
C ARG A 67 5.62 2.10 0.30
N SER A 68 5.22 0.85 0.07
CA SER A 68 5.45 -0.25 1.00
C SER A 68 6.05 -1.43 0.25
N ARG A 69 7.12 -1.99 0.78
CA ARG A 69 7.75 -3.19 0.24
C ARG A 69 7.97 -4.17 1.37
N VAL A 70 7.45 -5.38 1.22
CA VAL A 70 7.54 -6.42 2.23
C VAL A 70 7.79 -7.78 1.61
N ASN A 71 8.36 -8.68 2.41
CA ASN A 71 8.54 -10.09 2.05
C ASN A 71 7.51 -10.95 2.76
N GLY A 72 7.21 -12.10 2.19
CA GLY A 72 6.34 -13.09 2.77
C GLY A 72 6.65 -14.49 2.26
N PRO A 73 6.14 -15.53 2.92
CA PRO A 73 6.33 -16.91 2.49
C PRO A 73 5.53 -17.28 1.25
N THR A 74 4.50 -16.51 0.93
CA THR A 74 3.68 -16.65 -0.28
C THR A 74 3.32 -15.26 -0.80
N PRO A 75 2.92 -15.14 -2.09
CA PRO A 75 2.45 -13.84 -2.60
C PRO A 75 1.27 -13.27 -1.82
N PHE A 76 0.33 -14.12 -1.37
CA PHE A 76 -0.81 -13.68 -0.57
C PHE A 76 -0.38 -13.12 0.78
N ALA A 77 0.56 -13.79 1.46
CA ALA A 77 1.08 -13.31 2.74
C ALA A 77 1.83 -11.98 2.57
N ALA A 78 2.64 -11.86 1.52
CA ALA A 78 3.34 -10.62 1.21
C ALA A 78 2.35 -9.48 0.94
N LEU A 79 1.28 -9.75 0.18
CA LEU A 79 0.22 -8.78 -0.07
C LEU A 79 -0.44 -8.32 1.23
N ASP A 80 -0.84 -9.25 2.09
CA ASP A 80 -1.48 -8.92 3.37
C ASP A 80 -0.59 -8.05 4.26
N ARG A 81 0.70 -8.37 4.32
CA ARG A 81 1.67 -7.59 5.08
C ARG A 81 1.87 -6.19 4.50
N ALA A 82 1.90 -6.08 3.16
CA ALA A 82 2.03 -4.78 2.49
C ALA A 82 0.81 -3.89 2.79
N ILE A 83 -0.39 -4.47 2.72
CA ILE A 83 -1.64 -3.76 3.01
C ILE A 83 -1.66 -3.30 4.47
N ALA A 84 -1.31 -4.16 5.41
CA ALA A 84 -1.27 -3.81 6.84
C ALA A 84 -0.30 -2.66 7.12
N LYS A 85 0.86 -2.68 6.47
CA LYS A 85 1.85 -1.61 6.60
C LYS A 85 1.33 -0.28 6.04
N LEU A 86 0.66 -0.33 4.88
CA LEU A 86 0.06 0.85 4.27
C LEU A 86 -1.07 1.43 5.11
N GLU A 87 -1.92 0.58 5.68
CA GLU A 87 -2.99 1.04 6.56
C GLU A 87 -2.43 1.84 7.74
N ARG A 88 -1.35 1.37 8.35
CA ARG A 88 -0.70 2.09 9.44
C ARG A 88 -0.13 3.43 8.98
N GLN A 89 0.51 3.47 7.81
CA GLN A 89 1.06 4.70 7.23
C GLN A 89 -0.05 5.71 6.91
N LEU A 90 -1.16 5.23 6.34
CA LEU A 90 -2.29 6.07 5.98
C LEU A 90 -3.00 6.64 7.21
N ARG A 91 -3.15 5.85 8.27
CA ARG A 91 -3.70 6.34 9.54
C ARG A 91 -2.83 7.46 10.13
N ARG A 92 -1.51 7.30 10.11
CA ARG A 92 -0.59 8.34 10.58
C ARG A 92 -0.70 9.61 9.76
N THR A 93 -0.77 9.49 8.43
CA THR A 93 -0.91 10.62 7.52
C THR A 93 -2.22 11.37 7.78
N LYS A 94 -3.32 10.66 7.95
CA LYS A 94 -4.61 11.24 8.28
C LYS A 94 -4.58 11.97 9.61
N THR A 95 -4.01 11.38 10.64
CA THR A 95 -3.86 11.98 11.96
C THR A 95 -3.05 13.27 11.89
N ARG A 96 -1.91 13.26 11.20
CA ARG A 96 -1.08 14.46 11.04
C ARG A 96 -1.82 15.59 10.33
N ARG A 97 -2.63 15.28 9.32
CA ARG A 97 -3.43 16.30 8.61
C ARG A 97 -4.49 16.91 9.51
N VAL A 98 -5.20 16.09 10.27
CA VAL A 98 -6.18 16.57 11.24
C VAL A 98 -5.52 17.46 12.28
N ASP A 99 -4.38 17.05 12.82
CA ASP A 99 -3.63 17.84 13.80
C ASP A 99 -3.20 19.19 13.22
N ARG A 100 -2.71 19.22 11.98
CA ARG A 100 -2.33 20.47 11.31
C ARG A 100 -3.51 21.40 11.13
N GLN A 101 -4.66 20.88 10.74
CA GLN A 101 -5.87 21.68 10.58
C GLN A 101 -6.34 22.23 11.91
N GLN A 102 -6.32 21.44 12.96
CA GLN A 102 -6.67 21.89 14.29
C GLN A 102 -5.72 22.99 14.80
N GLN A 103 -4.43 22.83 14.58
CA GLN A 103 -3.44 23.84 14.94
C GLN A 103 -3.64 25.14 14.19
N SER A 104 -3.94 25.05 12.89
CA SER A 104 -4.20 26.24 12.06
C SER A 104 -5.45 26.97 12.54
N GLN A 105 -6.52 26.24 12.84
CA GLN A 105 -7.77 26.83 13.37
C GLN A 105 -7.54 27.47 14.73
N HIS A 106 -6.77 26.84 15.58
CA HIS A 106 -6.44 27.38 16.90
C HIS A 106 -5.65 28.67 16.80
N ARG A 107 -4.68 28.76 15.88
CA ARG A 107 -3.93 29.98 15.62
C ARG A 107 -4.81 31.12 15.11
N GLN A 108 -5.79 30.82 14.29
CA GLN A 108 -6.72 31.80 13.73
C GLN A 108 -7.68 32.32 14.81
N ALA A 109 -8.01 31.51 15.79
CA ALA A 109 -8.92 31.89 16.88
C ALA A 109 -8.26 32.78 17.94
N SER A 110 -6.96 32.85 17.95
CA SER A 110 -6.20 33.69 18.86
C SER A 110 -5.79 35.01 18.22
#